data_60c42ac4124bd0fa69d000eeed8ea3f3
#
_entry.id   60c42ac4124bd0fa69d000eeed8ea3f3
#
_cell.length_a   1.000
_cell.length_b   1.000
_cell.length_c   1.000
_cell.angle_alpha   90.00
_cell.angle_beta   90.00
_cell.angle_gamma   90.00
#
_symmetry.space_group_name_H-M   'P 1'
#
loop_
_entity.id
_entity.type
_entity.pdbx_description
1 polymer ?
#
loop_
_entity_poly.entity_id
_entity_poly.type
_entity_poly.pdbx_seq_one_letter_code
_entity_poly.pdbx_strand_id
1 'polypeptide(L)'
;MSQTTVRAESGEPSRRAVLAGGAAVLAAGTLAAKAQESGRPGRAIKNGRIRQSIVAWCFENHWDMDQIARVAVELGCESVELVAPKHFPTLKTHGLSCAIGTVDMSPDPPFAKGFNNPKYREQVLKATTEAIDACSEAGYKNVICFTGMREGIPDDVGATNCVEGFKRIVGHAEKKGVVLCLEMLNSRVTDHPMKGHPGYQGDHTEYCVDIIKRVGSPNLKLLFDIYHVQIMDGDVIRRIKQHRDVIGHVHTAGNPGRGELDAKQELSYPAIMEALLEIGYRGVVGQEFIPTRDPKQGLREAVTLCDV
;
A
#
# COMPACT_ATOMS: atom_id res chain seq x y z
N MET A 1 -1.80 -79.50 -23.16
CA MET A 1 -1.32 -79.06 -21.88
C MET A 1 -0.31 -77.91 -22.14
N SER A 2 -0.75 -76.68 -22.04
CA SER A 2 0.14 -75.49 -22.18
C SER A 2 -0.24 -74.50 -21.09
N GLN A 3 0.69 -74.28 -20.21
CA GLN A 3 0.54 -73.33 -19.10
C GLN A 3 0.94 -71.92 -19.59
N THR A 4 0.07 -70.95 -19.48
CA THR A 4 0.32 -69.55 -19.78
C THR A 4 0.57 -68.82 -18.45
N THR A 5 1.80 -68.40 -18.24
CA THR A 5 2.24 -67.57 -17.09
C THR A 5 1.89 -66.12 -17.37
N VAL A 6 1.10 -65.52 -16.48
CA VAL A 6 0.80 -64.06 -16.45
C VAL A 6 1.88 -63.34 -15.66
N ARG A 7 2.62 -62.43 -16.29
CA ARG A 7 3.52 -61.48 -15.63
C ARG A 7 2.72 -60.28 -15.13
N ALA A 8 2.87 -59.95 -13.86
CA ALA A 8 2.42 -58.70 -13.28
C ALA A 8 3.43 -57.57 -13.56
N GLU A 9 2.99 -56.51 -14.25
CA GLU A 9 3.78 -55.29 -14.41
C GLU A 9 3.52 -54.37 -13.20
N SER A 10 4.61 -54.10 -12.46
CA SER A 10 4.64 -53.06 -11.41
C SER A 10 4.86 -51.69 -12.06
N GLY A 11 3.80 -50.92 -12.22
CA GLY A 11 3.89 -49.53 -12.69
C GLY A 11 4.35 -48.60 -11.61
N GLU A 12 5.53 -48.00 -11.74
CA GLU A 12 5.95 -46.86 -10.91
C GLU A 12 5.10 -45.63 -11.21
N PRO A 13 4.69 -44.82 -10.19
CA PRO A 13 3.91 -43.59 -10.44
C PRO A 13 4.77 -42.53 -11.11
N SER A 14 4.25 -41.90 -12.16
CA SER A 14 4.94 -40.92 -12.97
C SER A 14 5.34 -39.69 -12.15
N ARG A 15 6.52 -39.11 -12.42
CA ARG A 15 7.04 -37.89 -11.76
C ARG A 15 6.08 -36.69 -11.81
N ARG A 16 5.13 -36.66 -12.75
CA ARG A 16 4.09 -35.62 -12.84
C ARG A 16 3.02 -35.71 -11.73
N ALA A 17 2.70 -36.90 -11.24
CA ALA A 17 1.70 -37.10 -10.19
C ALA A 17 2.24 -36.63 -8.82
N VAL A 18 3.56 -36.75 -8.57
CA VAL A 18 4.19 -36.31 -7.33
C VAL A 18 4.25 -34.78 -7.23
N LEU A 19 4.48 -34.05 -8.35
CA LEU A 19 4.51 -32.59 -8.37
C LEU A 19 3.12 -31.96 -8.21
N ALA A 20 2.06 -32.59 -8.74
CA ALA A 20 0.69 -32.10 -8.56
C ALA A 20 0.18 -32.29 -7.10
N GLY A 21 0.56 -33.38 -6.45
CA GLY A 21 0.21 -33.64 -5.04
C GLY A 21 0.89 -32.66 -4.06
N GLY A 22 2.15 -32.28 -4.30
CA GLY A 22 2.88 -31.34 -3.45
C GLY A 22 2.33 -29.91 -3.49
N ALA A 23 1.92 -29.43 -4.67
CA ALA A 23 1.34 -28.09 -4.82
C ALA A 23 -0.07 -27.96 -4.20
N ALA A 24 -0.88 -29.03 -4.29
CA ALA A 24 -2.22 -29.05 -3.68
C ALA A 24 -2.17 -29.09 -2.14
N VAL A 25 -1.20 -29.81 -1.56
CA VAL A 25 -1.04 -29.89 -0.10
C VAL A 25 -0.54 -28.56 0.46
N LEU A 26 0.38 -27.85 -0.24
CA LEU A 26 0.86 -26.52 0.17
C LEU A 26 -0.24 -25.45 0.06
N ALA A 27 -1.06 -25.47 -1.00
CA ALA A 27 -2.18 -24.54 -1.16
C ALA A 27 -3.30 -24.79 -0.13
N ALA A 28 -3.62 -26.05 0.17
CA ALA A 28 -4.60 -26.40 1.20
C ALA A 28 -4.10 -26.04 2.62
N GLY A 29 -2.81 -26.22 2.89
CA GLY A 29 -2.20 -25.83 4.17
C GLY A 29 -2.24 -24.33 4.43
N THR A 30 -1.98 -23.51 3.40
CA THR A 30 -2.05 -22.04 3.50
C THR A 30 -3.49 -21.51 3.61
N LEU A 31 -4.46 -22.14 2.95
CA LEU A 31 -5.89 -21.81 3.08
C LEU A 31 -6.44 -22.23 4.46
N ALA A 32 -6.07 -23.40 4.97
CA ALA A 32 -6.45 -23.85 6.31
C ALA A 32 -5.83 -22.99 7.43
N ALA A 33 -4.57 -22.58 7.29
CA ALA A 33 -3.91 -21.67 8.21
C ALA A 33 -4.59 -20.28 8.22
N LYS A 34 -4.94 -19.73 7.06
CA LYS A 34 -5.71 -18.46 6.96
C LYS A 34 -7.11 -18.57 7.55
N ALA A 35 -7.82 -19.68 7.32
CA ALA A 35 -9.14 -19.92 7.90
C ALA A 35 -9.08 -20.08 9.44
N GLN A 36 -8.01 -20.67 9.96
CA GLN A 36 -7.82 -20.85 11.40
C GLN A 36 -7.38 -19.55 12.09
N GLU A 37 -6.71 -18.65 11.37
CA GLU A 37 -6.37 -17.30 11.87
C GLU A 37 -7.57 -16.36 11.91
N SER A 38 -8.52 -16.44 10.97
CA SER A 38 -9.72 -15.60 10.96
C SER A 38 -10.67 -15.83 12.15
N GLY A 39 -10.58 -16.96 12.81
CA GLY A 39 -11.42 -17.36 13.96
C GLY A 39 -10.87 -16.99 15.34
N ARG A 40 -9.74 -16.28 15.48
CA ARG A 40 -9.22 -15.92 16.83
C ARG A 40 -10.15 -14.92 17.51
N PRO A 41 -10.58 -15.16 18.78
CA PRO A 41 -11.38 -14.22 19.54
C PRO A 41 -10.67 -12.86 19.64
N GLY A 42 -11.39 -11.78 19.30
CA GLY A 42 -10.85 -10.42 19.39
C GLY A 42 -10.45 -9.77 18.05
N ARG A 43 -10.24 -10.53 16.96
CA ARG A 43 -9.95 -9.94 15.62
C ARG A 43 -11.14 -9.11 15.14
N ALA A 44 -10.83 -7.91 14.63
CA ALA A 44 -11.82 -7.02 14.03
C ALA A 44 -12.07 -7.41 12.56
N ILE A 45 -11.02 -7.76 11.83
CA ILE A 45 -11.10 -8.26 10.45
C ILE A 45 -11.54 -9.73 10.47
N LYS A 46 -12.70 -10.02 9.87
CA LYS A 46 -13.33 -11.36 9.84
C LYS A 46 -13.41 -11.94 8.42
N ASN A 47 -13.80 -11.11 7.43
CA ASN A 47 -13.96 -11.53 6.04
C ASN A 47 -12.61 -11.63 5.32
N GLY A 48 -11.73 -10.66 5.53
CA GLY A 48 -10.38 -10.63 4.98
C GLY A 48 -10.33 -10.52 3.46
N ARG A 49 -11.41 -10.08 2.80
CA ARG A 49 -11.45 -9.83 1.35
C ARG A 49 -10.60 -8.60 0.98
N ILE A 50 -10.57 -7.60 1.88
CA ILE A 50 -9.69 -6.45 1.83
C ILE A 50 -8.54 -6.69 2.82
N ARG A 51 -7.32 -6.74 2.31
CA ARG A 51 -6.11 -6.82 3.12
C ARG A 51 -5.83 -5.44 3.71
N GLN A 52 -5.54 -5.35 5.01
CA GLN A 52 -5.45 -4.06 5.69
C GLN A 52 -4.13 -3.88 6.44
N SER A 53 -3.71 -2.63 6.55
CA SER A 53 -2.48 -2.17 7.18
C SER A 53 -2.73 -1.00 8.13
N ILE A 54 -1.79 -0.73 9.02
CA ILE A 54 -1.75 0.47 9.87
C ILE A 54 -0.60 1.36 9.39
N VAL A 55 -0.88 2.62 9.10
CA VAL A 55 0.14 3.63 8.78
C VAL A 55 0.76 4.14 10.08
N ALA A 56 2.05 3.84 10.29
CA ALA A 56 2.71 3.98 11.58
C ALA A 56 2.73 5.42 12.11
N TRP A 57 3.06 6.42 11.27
CA TRP A 57 3.23 7.81 11.71
C TRP A 57 1.97 8.39 12.36
N CYS A 58 0.78 7.91 12.00
CA CYS A 58 -0.49 8.36 12.61
C CYS A 58 -0.59 8.00 14.10
N PHE A 59 0.14 6.99 14.55
CA PHE A 59 0.01 6.38 15.88
C PHE A 59 1.27 6.50 16.74
N GLU A 60 2.38 7.02 16.21
CA GLU A 60 3.67 7.14 16.91
C GLU A 60 3.62 8.02 18.17
N ASN A 61 2.67 8.96 18.25
CA ASN A 61 2.43 9.76 19.45
C ASN A 61 1.71 8.97 20.57
N HIS A 62 1.18 7.79 20.28
CA HIS A 62 0.42 6.95 21.21
C HIS A 62 1.17 5.67 21.56
N TRP A 63 1.95 5.11 20.64
CA TRP A 63 2.57 3.80 20.74
C TRP A 63 3.96 3.76 20.11
N ASP A 64 4.85 2.98 20.69
CA ASP A 64 6.07 2.58 20.02
C ASP A 64 5.79 1.54 18.90
N MET A 65 6.80 1.23 18.10
CA MET A 65 6.65 0.33 16.94
C MET A 65 6.22 -1.09 17.33
N ASP A 66 6.67 -1.60 18.49
CA ASP A 66 6.29 -2.92 18.97
C ASP A 66 4.82 -2.94 19.40
N GLN A 67 4.35 -1.87 20.04
CA GLN A 67 2.94 -1.71 20.41
C GLN A 67 2.04 -1.58 19.17
N ILE A 68 2.45 -0.79 18.15
CA ILE A 68 1.73 -0.70 16.86
C ILE A 68 1.62 -2.09 16.21
N ALA A 69 2.71 -2.85 16.18
CA ALA A 69 2.73 -4.20 15.61
C ALA A 69 1.79 -5.15 16.35
N ARG A 70 1.77 -5.12 17.69
CA ARG A 70 0.83 -5.92 18.49
C ARG A 70 -0.63 -5.56 18.20
N VAL A 71 -0.95 -4.27 18.11
CA VAL A 71 -2.31 -3.81 17.77
C VAL A 71 -2.70 -4.28 16.38
N ALA A 72 -1.80 -4.19 15.40
CA ALA A 72 -2.04 -4.69 14.04
C ALA A 72 -2.40 -6.19 14.04
N VAL A 73 -1.62 -7.02 14.73
CA VAL A 73 -1.89 -8.46 14.87
C VAL A 73 -3.22 -8.73 15.58
N GLU A 74 -3.50 -8.02 16.68
CA GLU A 74 -4.76 -8.17 17.43
C GLU A 74 -5.98 -7.85 16.56
N LEU A 75 -5.92 -6.78 15.78
CA LEU A 75 -7.01 -6.38 14.89
C LEU A 75 -7.14 -7.28 13.66
N GLY A 76 -6.07 -7.98 13.28
CA GLY A 76 -6.03 -8.87 12.13
C GLY A 76 -5.47 -8.22 10.86
N CYS A 77 -4.78 -7.07 11.00
CA CYS A 77 -4.03 -6.48 9.89
C CYS A 77 -2.84 -7.37 9.48
N GLU A 78 -2.46 -7.32 8.21
CA GLU A 78 -1.34 -8.10 7.65
C GLU A 78 -0.03 -7.28 7.63
N SER A 79 -0.13 -5.98 7.90
CA SER A 79 0.97 -5.04 7.69
C SER A 79 0.92 -3.84 8.63
N VAL A 80 2.10 -3.27 8.87
CA VAL A 80 2.28 -1.89 9.33
C VAL A 80 3.18 -1.21 8.30
N GLU A 81 2.88 0.03 7.91
CA GLU A 81 3.54 0.65 6.76
C GLU A 81 4.06 2.06 7.02
N LEU A 82 4.80 2.61 6.05
CA LEU A 82 5.52 3.87 6.12
C LEU A 82 6.50 3.92 7.31
N VAL A 83 7.14 2.78 7.58
CA VAL A 83 8.14 2.63 8.65
C VAL A 83 9.56 2.68 8.11
N ALA A 84 10.48 3.24 8.89
CA ALA A 84 11.90 3.21 8.55
C ALA A 84 12.45 1.77 8.53
N PRO A 85 13.45 1.45 7.66
CA PRO A 85 13.99 0.08 7.52
C PRO A 85 14.48 -0.55 8.82
N LYS A 86 14.95 0.26 9.78
CA LYS A 86 15.36 -0.20 11.13
C LYS A 86 14.25 -0.95 11.88
N HIS A 87 12.97 -0.75 11.54
CA HIS A 87 11.82 -1.40 12.15
C HIS A 87 11.34 -2.66 11.43
N PHE A 88 11.88 -2.98 10.26
CA PHE A 88 11.51 -4.20 9.53
C PHE A 88 11.71 -5.49 10.34
N PRO A 89 12.78 -5.64 11.17
CA PRO A 89 12.91 -6.80 12.05
C PRO A 89 11.78 -6.92 13.06
N THR A 90 11.32 -5.81 13.64
CA THR A 90 10.17 -5.79 14.58
C THR A 90 8.92 -6.31 13.88
N LEU A 91 8.60 -5.84 12.67
CA LEU A 91 7.45 -6.33 11.93
C LEU A 91 7.53 -7.84 11.67
N LYS A 92 8.69 -8.33 11.23
CA LYS A 92 8.93 -9.76 10.99
C LYS A 92 8.73 -10.61 12.24
N THR A 93 9.16 -10.13 13.42
CA THR A 93 8.97 -10.81 14.71
C THR A 93 7.48 -11.02 15.02
N HIS A 94 6.64 -10.08 14.62
CA HIS A 94 5.18 -10.17 14.78
C HIS A 94 4.46 -10.87 13.60
N GLY A 95 5.18 -11.36 12.60
CA GLY A 95 4.61 -11.98 11.41
C GLY A 95 3.93 -10.98 10.47
N LEU A 96 4.28 -9.70 10.57
CA LEU A 96 3.75 -8.61 9.75
C LEU A 96 4.68 -8.29 8.57
N SER A 97 4.08 -7.79 7.50
CA SER A 97 4.80 -7.17 6.38
C SER A 97 4.87 -5.65 6.53
N CYS A 98 5.61 -4.99 5.60
CA CYS A 98 5.48 -3.57 5.32
C CYS A 98 4.83 -3.42 3.94
N ALA A 99 3.57 -2.97 3.89
CA ALA A 99 2.80 -2.89 2.64
C ALA A 99 3.39 -1.86 1.69
N ILE A 100 3.91 -0.75 2.22
CA ILE A 100 4.64 0.28 1.48
C ILE A 100 5.73 0.89 2.38
N GLY A 101 6.97 0.93 1.88
CA GLY A 101 8.10 1.56 2.55
C GLY A 101 8.13 3.06 2.33
N THR A 102 8.75 3.78 3.26
CA THR A 102 8.94 5.23 3.17
C THR A 102 10.29 5.61 2.56
N VAL A 103 10.39 6.83 2.03
CA VAL A 103 11.67 7.47 1.65
C VAL A 103 12.17 8.35 2.79
N ASP A 104 13.46 8.33 3.09
CA ASP A 104 14.07 9.20 4.10
C ASP A 104 14.58 10.48 3.45
N MET A 105 13.89 11.56 3.67
CA MET A 105 14.27 12.90 3.20
C MET A 105 14.73 13.82 4.33
N SER A 106 15.04 13.26 5.51
CA SER A 106 15.44 14.01 6.70
C SER A 106 16.50 15.09 6.40
N PRO A 107 16.39 16.27 6.98
CA PRO A 107 15.41 16.70 8.01
C PRO A 107 14.06 17.18 7.44
N ASP A 108 13.86 17.17 6.11
CA ASP A 108 12.62 17.60 5.48
C ASP A 108 11.55 16.49 5.56
N PRO A 109 10.25 16.86 5.55
CA PRO A 109 9.19 15.87 5.33
C PRO A 109 9.33 15.21 3.96
N PRO A 110 8.98 13.92 3.81
CA PRO A 110 9.24 13.15 2.60
C PRO A 110 8.54 13.72 1.34
N PHE A 111 7.45 14.44 1.50
CA PHE A 111 6.68 15.05 0.41
C PHE A 111 7.14 16.46 0.01
N ALA A 112 8.01 17.12 0.80
CA ALA A 112 8.39 18.52 0.56
C ALA A 112 9.26 18.67 -0.69
N LYS A 113 10.25 17.81 -0.85
CA LYS A 113 11.15 17.76 -2.00
C LYS A 113 10.81 16.52 -2.83
N GLY A 114 10.54 16.70 -4.10
CA GLY A 114 10.10 15.58 -4.95
C GLY A 114 10.65 15.63 -6.37
N PHE A 115 10.09 14.81 -7.22
CA PHE A 115 10.55 14.62 -8.59
C PHE A 115 10.27 15.81 -9.52
N ASN A 116 9.38 16.74 -9.13
CA ASN A 116 9.00 17.92 -9.93
C ASN A 116 10.11 18.96 -10.06
N ASN A 117 11.06 19.02 -9.12
CA ASN A 117 12.08 20.05 -9.06
C ASN A 117 13.47 19.46 -9.30
N PRO A 118 14.12 19.78 -10.44
CA PRO A 118 15.46 19.28 -10.76
C PRO A 118 16.53 19.63 -9.72
N LYS A 119 16.33 20.71 -8.95
CA LYS A 119 17.23 21.12 -7.86
C LYS A 119 17.42 20.02 -6.81
N TYR A 120 16.38 19.21 -6.57
CA TYR A 120 16.39 18.15 -5.55
C TYR A 120 16.62 16.75 -6.13
N ARG A 121 16.77 16.63 -7.44
CA ARG A 121 16.77 15.35 -8.17
C ARG A 121 17.75 14.32 -7.60
N GLU A 122 19.00 14.72 -7.35
CA GLU A 122 20.01 13.77 -6.84
C GLU A 122 19.69 13.28 -5.41
N GLN A 123 19.19 14.16 -4.54
CA GLN A 123 18.74 13.80 -3.20
C GLN A 123 17.55 12.83 -3.25
N VAL A 124 16.55 13.15 -4.07
CA VAL A 124 15.33 12.32 -4.22
C VAL A 124 15.67 10.96 -4.82
N LEU A 125 16.51 10.91 -5.86
CA LEU A 125 16.95 9.65 -6.47
C LEU A 125 17.72 8.78 -5.46
N LYS A 126 18.62 9.38 -4.67
CA LYS A 126 19.36 8.65 -3.63
C LYS A 126 18.43 8.04 -2.59
N ALA A 127 17.56 8.86 -1.99
CA ALA A 127 16.61 8.39 -0.97
C ALA A 127 15.67 7.30 -1.51
N THR A 128 15.19 7.47 -2.75
CA THR A 128 14.32 6.48 -3.40
C THR A 128 15.09 5.18 -3.69
N THR A 129 16.35 5.24 -4.12
CA THR A 129 17.21 4.05 -4.35
C THR A 129 17.40 3.28 -3.06
N GLU A 130 17.75 3.96 -1.97
CA GLU A 130 17.95 3.34 -0.65
C GLU A 130 16.68 2.67 -0.14
N ALA A 131 15.51 3.30 -0.32
CA ALA A 131 14.22 2.73 0.03
C ALA A 131 13.86 1.49 -0.82
N ILE A 132 14.12 1.53 -2.14
CA ILE A 132 13.92 0.38 -3.04
C ILE A 132 14.80 -0.80 -2.58
N ASP A 133 16.08 -0.55 -2.32
CA ASP A 133 17.02 -1.61 -1.93
C ASP A 133 16.61 -2.22 -0.58
N ALA A 134 16.31 -1.40 0.43
CA ALA A 134 15.88 -1.87 1.73
C ALA A 134 14.57 -2.69 1.66
N CYS A 135 13.56 -2.23 0.89
CA CYS A 135 12.32 -2.97 0.70
C CYS A 135 12.55 -4.29 -0.03
N SER A 136 13.34 -4.28 -1.12
CA SER A 136 13.66 -5.49 -1.88
C SER A 136 14.38 -6.54 -1.02
N GLU A 137 15.39 -6.14 -0.24
CA GLU A 137 16.13 -7.02 0.68
C GLU A 137 15.23 -7.62 1.77
N ALA A 138 14.27 -6.83 2.25
CA ALA A 138 13.30 -7.30 3.23
C ALA A 138 12.18 -8.17 2.62
N GLY A 139 12.05 -8.22 1.29
CA GLY A 139 10.98 -8.91 0.56
C GLY A 139 9.69 -8.11 0.43
N TYR A 140 9.73 -6.78 0.68
CA TYR A 140 8.59 -5.86 0.52
C TYR A 140 8.53 -5.31 -0.90
N LYS A 141 7.33 -4.89 -1.35
CA LYS A 141 7.06 -4.70 -2.78
C LYS A 141 6.81 -3.26 -3.21
N ASN A 142 6.48 -2.36 -2.30
CA ASN A 142 6.12 -1.00 -2.64
C ASN A 142 6.98 0.01 -1.89
N VAL A 143 7.24 1.16 -2.54
CA VAL A 143 7.88 2.34 -1.96
C VAL A 143 7.08 3.56 -2.36
N ILE A 144 6.74 4.41 -1.38
CA ILE A 144 6.05 5.68 -1.62
C ILE A 144 6.99 6.68 -2.30
N CYS A 145 6.43 7.53 -3.17
CA CYS A 145 7.15 8.65 -3.77
C CYS A 145 6.21 9.83 -3.98
N PHE A 146 6.79 11.02 -4.19
CA PHE A 146 6.07 12.28 -4.21
C PHE A 146 6.50 13.16 -5.37
N THR A 147 5.54 13.99 -5.86
CA THR A 147 5.89 15.04 -6.85
C THR A 147 6.75 16.13 -6.22
N GLY A 148 6.43 16.56 -5.01
CA GLY A 148 7.07 17.68 -4.32
C GLY A 148 6.23 18.96 -4.33
N MET A 149 6.70 19.97 -3.60
CA MET A 149 6.08 21.30 -3.56
C MET A 149 6.32 22.05 -4.88
N ARG A 150 5.36 22.87 -5.32
CA ARG A 150 5.44 23.64 -6.59
C ARG A 150 6.65 24.57 -6.64
N GLU A 151 6.92 25.29 -5.61
CA GLU A 151 8.01 26.29 -5.55
C GLU A 151 8.06 27.23 -6.78
N GLY A 152 6.89 27.60 -7.31
CA GLY A 152 6.76 28.45 -8.50
C GLY A 152 6.94 27.72 -9.85
N ILE A 153 7.12 26.41 -9.87
CA ILE A 153 7.22 25.61 -11.10
C ILE A 153 5.83 25.43 -11.70
N PRO A 154 5.61 25.78 -12.99
CA PRO A 154 4.36 25.50 -13.68
C PRO A 154 4.04 24.01 -13.74
N ASP A 155 2.75 23.65 -13.78
CA ASP A 155 2.32 22.24 -13.68
C ASP A 155 2.82 21.37 -14.83
N ASP A 156 2.83 21.87 -16.05
CA ASP A 156 3.36 21.16 -17.23
C ASP A 156 4.88 20.92 -17.15
N VAL A 157 5.61 21.91 -16.64
CA VAL A 157 7.07 21.79 -16.38
C VAL A 157 7.32 20.80 -15.25
N GLY A 158 6.58 20.90 -14.13
CA GLY A 158 6.69 19.98 -13.01
C GLY A 158 6.37 18.53 -13.41
N ALA A 159 5.32 18.30 -14.19
CA ALA A 159 4.98 16.98 -14.72
C ALA A 159 6.11 16.42 -15.60
N THR A 160 6.69 17.24 -16.48
CA THR A 160 7.81 16.84 -17.35
C THR A 160 9.04 16.47 -16.51
N ASN A 161 9.38 17.28 -15.50
CA ASN A 161 10.49 17.00 -14.58
C ASN A 161 10.28 15.69 -13.79
N CYS A 162 9.03 15.42 -13.35
CA CYS A 162 8.67 14.15 -12.70
C CYS A 162 8.91 12.97 -13.64
N VAL A 163 8.42 13.05 -14.89
CA VAL A 163 8.61 11.99 -15.89
C VAL A 163 10.09 11.70 -16.13
N GLU A 164 10.92 12.74 -16.29
CA GLU A 164 12.37 12.59 -16.43
C GLU A 164 13.01 11.94 -15.22
N GLY A 165 12.64 12.39 -14.01
CA GLY A 165 13.17 11.84 -12.76
C GLY A 165 12.78 10.39 -12.56
N PHE A 166 11.51 10.03 -12.77
CA PHE A 166 11.06 8.63 -12.65
C PHE A 166 11.69 7.72 -13.69
N LYS A 167 11.92 8.17 -14.93
CA LYS A 167 12.63 7.39 -15.96
C LYS A 167 14.07 7.04 -15.57
N ARG A 168 14.71 7.83 -14.69
CA ARG A 168 16.06 7.54 -14.19
C ARG A 168 16.09 6.43 -13.13
N ILE A 169 14.99 6.19 -12.41
CA ILE A 169 14.96 5.29 -11.24
C ILE A 169 14.10 4.03 -11.46
N VAL A 170 13.07 4.11 -12.29
CA VAL A 170 12.08 3.03 -12.45
C VAL A 170 12.70 1.72 -12.92
N GLY A 171 13.73 1.75 -13.77
CA GLY A 171 14.47 0.57 -14.19
C GLY A 171 15.23 -0.14 -13.05
N HIS A 172 15.63 0.62 -12.00
CA HIS A 172 16.16 0.02 -10.78
C HIS A 172 15.05 -0.67 -9.98
N ALA A 173 13.91 -0.02 -9.81
CA ALA A 173 12.74 -0.59 -9.15
C ALA A 173 12.27 -1.89 -9.85
N GLU A 174 12.22 -1.92 -11.19
CA GLU A 174 11.91 -3.12 -11.99
C GLU A 174 12.87 -4.28 -11.69
N LYS A 175 14.18 -4.02 -11.72
CA LYS A 175 15.22 -5.04 -11.41
C LYS A 175 15.09 -5.60 -10.00
N LYS A 176 14.69 -4.77 -9.04
CA LYS A 176 14.51 -5.14 -7.63
C LYS A 176 13.13 -5.73 -7.34
N GLY A 177 12.21 -5.73 -8.31
CA GLY A 177 10.83 -6.20 -8.16
C GLY A 177 10.02 -5.36 -7.18
N VAL A 178 10.29 -4.04 -7.13
CA VAL A 178 9.62 -3.04 -6.28
C VAL A 178 8.79 -2.11 -7.16
N VAL A 179 7.62 -1.72 -6.69
CA VAL A 179 6.72 -0.76 -7.32
C VAL A 179 6.84 0.58 -6.60
N LEU A 180 7.07 1.65 -7.34
CA LEU A 180 7.00 3.02 -6.86
C LEU A 180 5.53 3.45 -6.87
N CYS A 181 5.01 3.94 -5.74
CA CYS A 181 3.65 4.42 -5.61
C CYS A 181 3.65 5.94 -5.42
N LEU A 182 3.28 6.66 -6.48
CA LEU A 182 3.20 8.12 -6.48
C LEU A 182 1.94 8.57 -5.75
N GLU A 183 2.11 9.28 -4.64
CA GLU A 183 0.99 9.79 -3.85
C GLU A 183 0.52 11.15 -4.34
N MET A 184 -0.81 11.27 -4.52
CA MET A 184 -1.46 12.56 -4.68
C MET A 184 -1.90 13.06 -3.29
N LEU A 185 -1.63 14.35 -3.00
CA LEU A 185 -1.95 14.99 -1.74
C LEU A 185 -2.84 16.23 -1.96
N ASN A 186 -3.77 16.51 -1.04
CA ASN A 186 -4.58 17.71 -1.17
C ASN A 186 -3.79 18.99 -0.83
N SER A 187 -3.98 20.04 -1.61
CA SER A 187 -3.42 21.37 -1.41
C SER A 187 -4.40 22.38 -0.79
N ARG A 188 -5.66 21.95 -0.51
CA ARG A 188 -6.74 22.85 -0.07
C ARG A 188 -6.81 23.05 1.43
N VAL A 189 -6.53 22.03 2.22
CA VAL A 189 -6.60 22.11 3.68
C VAL A 189 -5.35 22.80 4.22
N THR A 190 -5.54 23.84 5.04
CA THR A 190 -4.46 24.73 5.52
C THR A 190 -4.33 24.77 7.04
N ASP A 191 -5.28 24.20 7.77
CA ASP A 191 -5.40 24.32 9.23
C ASP A 191 -4.50 23.34 10.01
N HIS A 192 -3.91 22.36 9.35
CA HIS A 192 -3.02 21.40 9.98
C HIS A 192 -2.03 20.80 8.96
N PRO A 193 -0.72 20.76 9.28
CA PRO A 193 0.35 20.37 8.33
C PRO A 193 0.25 18.91 7.84
N MET A 194 -0.48 18.05 8.55
CA MET A 194 -0.67 16.64 8.15
C MET A 194 -2.08 16.36 7.60
N LYS A 195 -2.96 17.37 7.50
CA LYS A 195 -4.30 17.24 6.91
C LYS A 195 -4.39 17.78 5.50
N GLY A 196 -3.44 18.63 5.11
CA GLY A 196 -3.28 19.14 3.76
C GLY A 196 -1.89 19.72 3.55
N HIS A 197 -1.53 19.90 2.29
CA HIS A 197 -0.19 20.28 1.87
C HIS A 197 -0.26 21.46 0.87
N PRO A 198 -0.56 22.69 1.34
CA PRO A 198 -0.69 23.85 0.47
C PRO A 198 0.56 24.05 -0.38
N GLY A 199 0.36 24.10 -1.70
CA GLY A 199 1.48 24.23 -2.64
C GLY A 199 2.07 22.91 -3.14
N TYR A 200 1.55 21.75 -2.71
CA TYR A 200 1.93 20.46 -3.30
C TYR A 200 1.51 20.39 -4.77
N GLN A 201 2.36 19.84 -5.64
CA GLN A 201 2.12 19.91 -7.10
C GLN A 201 1.24 18.77 -7.60
N GLY A 202 1.40 17.57 -7.10
CA GLY A 202 0.61 16.40 -7.49
C GLY A 202 -0.73 16.33 -6.74
N ASP A 203 -1.52 17.41 -6.77
CA ASP A 203 -2.72 17.57 -5.97
C ASP A 203 -4.03 17.15 -6.68
N HIS A 204 -3.91 16.59 -7.89
CA HIS A 204 -5.03 16.01 -8.64
C HIS A 204 -4.70 14.62 -9.16
N THR A 205 -5.69 13.72 -9.13
CA THR A 205 -5.56 12.34 -9.62
C THR A 205 -5.08 12.30 -11.07
N GLU A 206 -5.68 13.11 -11.96
CA GLU A 206 -5.35 13.12 -13.39
C GLU A 206 -3.91 13.58 -13.65
N TYR A 207 -3.40 14.52 -12.86
CA TYR A 207 -2.02 14.98 -12.95
C TYR A 207 -1.02 13.84 -12.64
N CYS A 208 -1.25 13.11 -11.57
CA CYS A 208 -0.41 11.96 -11.20
C CYS A 208 -0.53 10.81 -12.22
N VAL A 209 -1.74 10.56 -12.72
CA VAL A 209 -1.99 9.52 -13.73
C VAL A 209 -1.32 9.87 -15.06
N ASP A 210 -1.30 11.14 -15.48
CA ASP A 210 -0.55 11.60 -16.68
C ASP A 210 0.95 11.29 -16.54
N ILE A 211 1.55 11.65 -15.41
CA ILE A 211 2.96 11.34 -15.13
C ILE A 211 3.22 9.83 -15.24
N ILE A 212 2.40 8.99 -14.59
CA ILE A 212 2.53 7.54 -14.60
C ILE A 212 2.46 6.99 -16.05
N LYS A 213 1.48 7.43 -16.82
CA LYS A 213 1.31 7.01 -18.22
C LYS A 213 2.49 7.43 -19.11
N ARG A 214 3.01 8.65 -18.93
CA ARG A 214 4.17 9.17 -19.70
C ARG A 214 5.48 8.47 -19.33
N VAL A 215 5.63 7.98 -18.09
CA VAL A 215 6.77 7.12 -17.70
C VAL A 215 6.65 5.75 -18.34
N GLY A 216 5.45 5.16 -18.36
CA GLY A 216 5.12 3.95 -19.10
C GLY A 216 5.64 2.65 -18.49
N SER A 217 6.09 2.66 -17.23
CA SER A 217 6.57 1.46 -16.52
C SER A 217 5.45 0.82 -15.69
N PRO A 218 5.35 -0.52 -15.64
CA PRO A 218 4.44 -1.22 -14.72
C PRO A 218 4.82 -1.03 -13.25
N ASN A 219 6.05 -0.61 -12.97
CA ASN A 219 6.59 -0.41 -11.62
C ASN A 219 6.48 1.05 -11.13
N LEU A 220 5.70 1.89 -11.82
CA LEU A 220 5.23 3.17 -11.29
C LEU A 220 3.71 3.17 -11.29
N LYS A 221 3.12 3.29 -10.11
CA LYS A 221 1.68 3.25 -9.86
C LYS A 221 1.23 4.44 -9.03
N LEU A 222 -0.07 4.62 -8.90
CA LEU A 222 -0.69 5.63 -8.06
C LEU A 222 -0.89 5.07 -6.65
N LEU A 223 -0.49 5.81 -5.63
CA LEU A 223 -1.07 5.68 -4.31
C LEU A 223 -2.34 6.53 -4.28
N PHE A 224 -3.48 5.86 -4.20
CA PHE A 224 -4.80 6.46 -4.18
C PHE A 224 -5.23 6.68 -2.73
N ASP A 225 -4.89 7.83 -2.16
CA ASP A 225 -5.40 8.23 -0.84
C ASP A 225 -6.82 8.79 -1.00
N ILE A 226 -7.78 8.05 -0.47
CA ILE A 226 -9.21 8.35 -0.58
C ILE A 226 -9.55 9.71 0.05
N TYR A 227 -8.89 10.07 1.16
CA TYR A 227 -9.09 11.35 1.84
C TYR A 227 -8.66 12.52 0.94
N HIS A 228 -7.46 12.45 0.38
CA HIS A 228 -6.94 13.50 -0.48
C HIS A 228 -7.72 13.62 -1.79
N VAL A 229 -8.08 12.49 -2.39
CA VAL A 229 -8.89 12.44 -3.62
C VAL A 229 -10.27 13.06 -3.38
N GLN A 230 -10.93 12.77 -2.25
CA GLN A 230 -12.24 13.33 -1.94
C GLN A 230 -12.19 14.86 -1.89
N ILE A 231 -11.17 15.44 -1.26
CA ILE A 231 -11.02 16.90 -1.11
C ILE A 231 -10.79 17.60 -2.45
N MET A 232 -9.91 17.01 -3.29
CA MET A 232 -9.48 17.67 -4.53
C MET A 232 -10.44 17.41 -5.69
N ASP A 233 -10.82 16.16 -5.87
CA ASP A 233 -11.46 15.67 -7.08
C ASP A 233 -12.87 15.13 -6.87
N GLY A 234 -13.14 14.53 -5.70
CA GLY A 234 -14.42 13.85 -5.42
C GLY A 234 -14.64 12.61 -6.31
N ASP A 235 -15.88 12.12 -6.36
CA ASP A 235 -16.33 11.01 -7.23
C ASP A 235 -15.44 9.76 -7.11
N VAL A 236 -15.07 9.42 -5.87
CA VAL A 236 -14.04 8.42 -5.50
C VAL A 236 -14.27 7.08 -6.20
N ILE A 237 -15.49 6.53 -6.16
CA ILE A 237 -15.79 5.20 -6.73
C ILE A 237 -15.59 5.19 -8.25
N ARG A 238 -16.02 6.24 -8.95
CA ARG A 238 -15.81 6.36 -10.39
C ARG A 238 -14.31 6.42 -10.72
N ARG A 239 -13.53 7.19 -9.97
CA ARG A 239 -12.08 7.32 -10.16
C ARG A 239 -11.35 6.00 -9.91
N ILE A 240 -11.73 5.24 -8.90
CA ILE A 240 -11.21 3.88 -8.67
C ILE A 240 -11.44 3.01 -9.92
N LYS A 241 -12.65 3.00 -10.47
CA LYS A 241 -12.99 2.21 -11.66
C LYS A 241 -12.25 2.71 -12.92
N GLN A 242 -12.14 4.02 -13.09
CA GLN A 242 -11.48 4.67 -14.23
C GLN A 242 -9.96 4.41 -14.24
N HIS A 243 -9.32 4.43 -13.08
CA HIS A 243 -7.86 4.34 -12.94
C HIS A 243 -7.38 2.97 -12.44
N ARG A 244 -8.23 1.94 -12.47
CA ARG A 244 -7.96 0.60 -11.95
C ARG A 244 -6.60 0.02 -12.35
N ASP A 245 -6.12 0.29 -13.56
CA ASP A 245 -4.89 -0.29 -14.10
C ASP A 245 -3.62 0.37 -13.54
N VAL A 246 -3.75 1.53 -12.91
CA VAL A 246 -2.63 2.30 -12.36
C VAL A 246 -2.63 2.39 -10.83
N ILE A 247 -3.68 1.96 -10.12
CA ILE A 247 -3.71 1.95 -8.66
C ILE A 247 -2.77 0.86 -8.12
N GLY A 248 -1.76 1.26 -7.36
CA GLY A 248 -0.79 0.36 -6.72
C GLY A 248 -0.98 0.21 -5.22
N HIS A 249 -1.45 1.26 -4.55
CA HIS A 249 -1.72 1.28 -3.11
C HIS A 249 -2.90 2.19 -2.78
N VAL A 250 -3.52 2.00 -1.62
CA VAL A 250 -4.71 2.76 -1.19
C VAL A 250 -4.58 3.15 0.27
N HIS A 251 -4.85 4.43 0.59
CA HIS A 251 -4.98 4.93 1.95
C HIS A 251 -6.40 5.40 2.27
N THR A 252 -6.75 5.39 3.56
CA THR A 252 -8.05 5.80 4.08
C THR A 252 -7.92 6.80 5.22
N ALA A 253 -8.80 7.78 5.28
CA ALA A 253 -9.04 8.60 6.48
C ALA A 253 -10.45 9.20 6.42
N GLY A 254 -11.01 9.58 7.58
CA GLY A 254 -12.29 10.27 7.65
C GLY A 254 -12.22 11.67 7.05
N ASN A 255 -13.19 12.03 6.21
CA ASN A 255 -13.31 13.36 5.62
C ASN A 255 -14.66 13.98 6.03
N PRO A 256 -14.66 15.23 6.55
CA PRO A 256 -13.51 16.12 6.74
C PRO A 256 -12.62 15.74 7.93
N GLY A 257 -11.40 16.29 7.94
CA GLY A 257 -10.55 16.39 9.13
C GLY A 257 -9.50 15.30 9.30
N ARG A 258 -9.38 14.32 8.36
CA ARG A 258 -8.40 13.22 8.40
C ARG A 258 -8.46 12.38 9.69
N GLY A 259 -9.65 12.33 10.34
CA GLY A 259 -9.89 11.58 11.57
C GLY A 259 -10.40 10.17 11.32
N GLU A 260 -11.07 9.62 12.34
CA GLU A 260 -11.63 8.27 12.31
C GLU A 260 -12.64 8.05 11.18
N LEU A 261 -12.76 6.80 10.73
CA LEU A 261 -13.78 6.36 9.78
C LEU A 261 -15.10 6.06 10.52
N ASP A 262 -15.73 7.08 11.08
CA ASP A 262 -16.94 6.95 11.88
C ASP A 262 -18.18 7.60 11.20
N ALA A 263 -19.29 7.67 11.91
CA ALA A 263 -20.54 8.25 11.38
C ALA A 263 -20.51 9.77 11.18
N LYS A 264 -19.43 10.47 11.59
CA LYS A 264 -19.28 11.92 11.45
C LYS A 264 -18.57 12.33 10.16
N GLN A 265 -18.00 11.36 9.44
CA GLN A 265 -17.32 11.58 8.16
C GLN A 265 -18.25 11.28 6.97
N GLU A 266 -17.94 11.83 5.79
CA GLU A 266 -18.87 11.85 4.63
C GLU A 266 -18.68 10.68 3.64
N LEU A 267 -17.63 9.84 3.78
CA LEU A 267 -17.28 8.78 2.84
C LEU A 267 -17.98 7.46 3.19
N SER A 268 -18.59 6.80 2.21
CA SER A 268 -19.16 5.45 2.38
C SER A 268 -18.07 4.40 2.15
N TYR A 269 -17.25 4.10 3.17
CA TYR A 269 -16.16 3.16 3.06
C TYR A 269 -16.57 1.75 2.63
N PRO A 270 -17.70 1.16 3.09
CA PRO A 270 -18.12 -0.14 2.58
C PRO A 270 -18.32 -0.13 1.05
N ALA A 271 -18.98 0.89 0.49
CA ALA A 271 -19.18 1.00 -0.96
C ALA A 271 -17.85 1.21 -1.73
N ILE A 272 -16.91 1.94 -1.13
CA ILE A 272 -15.56 2.15 -1.71
C ILE A 272 -14.77 0.85 -1.70
N MET A 273 -14.80 0.07 -0.61
CA MET A 273 -14.13 -1.24 -0.53
C MET A 273 -14.72 -2.25 -1.52
N GLU A 274 -16.05 -2.29 -1.69
CA GLU A 274 -16.68 -3.12 -2.73
C GLU A 274 -16.22 -2.69 -4.13
N ALA A 275 -16.09 -1.40 -4.41
CA ALA A 275 -15.56 -0.93 -5.70
C ALA A 275 -14.10 -1.37 -5.94
N LEU A 276 -13.26 -1.42 -4.91
CA LEU A 276 -11.90 -1.98 -5.00
C LEU A 276 -11.94 -3.47 -5.32
N LEU A 277 -12.85 -4.23 -4.71
CA LEU A 277 -13.03 -5.65 -5.01
C LEU A 277 -13.54 -5.88 -6.45
N GLU A 278 -14.50 -5.07 -6.91
CA GLU A 278 -15.03 -5.14 -8.28
C GLU A 278 -13.97 -4.95 -9.36
N ILE A 279 -12.99 -4.04 -9.13
CA ILE A 279 -11.86 -3.86 -10.07
C ILE A 279 -10.78 -4.92 -9.94
N GLY A 280 -10.93 -5.87 -9.01
CA GLY A 280 -9.94 -6.93 -8.77
C GLY A 280 -8.70 -6.46 -8.00
N TYR A 281 -8.77 -5.36 -7.23
CA TYR A 281 -7.66 -4.92 -6.40
C TYR A 281 -7.24 -6.01 -5.40
N ARG A 282 -5.93 -6.29 -5.34
CA ARG A 282 -5.33 -7.32 -4.46
C ARG A 282 -4.25 -6.76 -3.54
N GLY A 283 -4.04 -5.45 -3.59
CA GLY A 283 -3.11 -4.74 -2.71
C GLY A 283 -3.62 -4.66 -1.28
N VAL A 284 -2.94 -3.86 -0.49
CA VAL A 284 -3.28 -3.60 0.91
C VAL A 284 -3.89 -2.21 1.00
N VAL A 285 -4.83 -2.02 1.92
CA VAL A 285 -5.46 -0.73 2.25
C VAL A 285 -4.90 -0.27 3.60
N GLY A 286 -4.20 0.87 3.61
CA GLY A 286 -3.60 1.46 4.80
C GLY A 286 -4.54 2.40 5.53
N GLN A 287 -4.69 2.21 6.83
CA GLN A 287 -5.46 3.08 7.71
C GLN A 287 -4.59 4.28 8.09
N GLU A 288 -4.81 5.43 7.44
CA GLU A 288 -3.97 6.64 7.56
C GLU A 288 -4.74 7.84 8.15
N PHE A 289 -5.50 7.59 9.18
CA PHE A 289 -6.22 8.66 9.88
C PHE A 289 -5.47 9.12 11.15
N ILE A 290 -5.68 10.38 11.53
CA ILE A 290 -5.11 10.97 12.74
C ILE A 290 -6.12 10.76 13.89
N PRO A 291 -5.80 9.95 14.92
CA PRO A 291 -6.71 9.68 16.02
C PRO A 291 -7.12 10.95 16.77
N THR A 292 -8.41 11.14 17.01
CA THR A 292 -8.98 12.23 17.82
C THR A 292 -9.51 11.74 19.18
N ARG A 293 -9.54 10.42 19.39
CA ARG A 293 -10.00 9.72 20.60
C ARG A 293 -9.14 8.47 20.84
N ASP A 294 -9.62 7.48 21.58
CA ASP A 294 -8.87 6.23 21.80
C ASP A 294 -8.42 5.63 20.44
N PRO A 295 -7.10 5.57 20.18
CA PRO A 295 -6.57 5.18 18.87
C PRO A 295 -6.85 3.72 18.54
N LYS A 296 -6.90 2.83 19.53
CA LYS A 296 -7.18 1.41 19.32
C LYS A 296 -8.65 1.18 18.98
N GLN A 297 -9.56 1.89 19.64
CA GLN A 297 -10.97 1.86 19.32
C GLN A 297 -11.23 2.41 17.91
N GLY A 298 -10.62 3.54 17.58
CA GLY A 298 -10.70 4.12 16.23
C GLY A 298 -10.22 3.17 15.14
N LEU A 299 -9.05 2.52 15.33
CA LEU A 299 -8.55 1.49 14.41
C LEU A 299 -9.49 0.29 14.28
N ARG A 300 -10.00 -0.22 15.40
CA ARG A 300 -10.96 -1.34 15.40
C ARG A 300 -12.19 -1.03 14.56
N GLU A 301 -12.75 0.16 14.71
CA GLU A 301 -13.91 0.63 13.94
C GLU A 301 -13.56 0.76 12.46
N ALA A 302 -12.41 1.38 12.13
CA ALA A 302 -11.96 1.57 10.75
C ALA A 302 -11.73 0.25 10.02
N VAL A 303 -10.98 -0.69 10.62
CA VAL A 303 -10.72 -1.98 9.97
C VAL A 303 -11.96 -2.85 9.86
N THR A 304 -12.92 -2.72 10.80
CA THR A 304 -14.22 -3.41 10.73
C THR A 304 -15.07 -2.84 9.61
N LEU A 305 -15.11 -1.51 9.44
CA LEU A 305 -15.87 -0.84 8.39
C LEU A 305 -15.35 -1.18 6.98
N CYS A 306 -14.04 -1.39 6.85
CA CYS A 306 -13.39 -1.77 5.59
C CYS A 306 -13.40 -3.29 5.31
N ASP A 307 -13.87 -4.13 6.22
CA ASP A 307 -13.90 -5.60 6.09
C ASP A 307 -15.23 -6.08 5.50
N VAL A 308 -15.49 -5.76 4.23
CA VAL A 308 -16.72 -6.07 3.47
C VAL A 308 -16.77 -7.50 2.93
#